data_c4d0d0037d35e0a327e0b484209cb7bf
#
_entry.id   c4d0d0037d35e0a327e0b484209cb7bf
#
_cell.length_a   1.000
_cell.length_b   1.000
_cell.length_c   1.000
_cell.angle_alpha   90.00
_cell.angle_beta   90.00
_cell.angle_gamma   90.00
#
_symmetry.space_group_name_H-M   'P 1'
#
loop_
_entity.id
_entity.type
_entity.pdbx_description
1 polymer ?
#
loop_
_entity_poly.entity_id
_entity_poly.type
_entity_poly.pdbx_seq_one_letter_code
_entity_poly.pdbx_strand_id
1 'polypeptide(L)'
;MPYGESLHSLSDWYVQLLSESLGKMSNTCLPYGRTPVPAVGTMDMHAQVQEHQEGRLNKVVQFIKVRDWKTSLVVPNLYSEYDKLDAIGDIPISDILNSALDANREALSIDNRFNMTISVPTLNAFHLGEIMFMHCWAVYFESILAGVDAFDQPGVEVYKRLIGPKLQAMKKQ
;
A
#
# COMPACT_ATOMS: atom_id res chain seq x y z
N MET A 1 -1.00 1.72 -2.20
CA MET A 1 -0.53 1.26 -3.54
C MET A 1 0.64 2.15 -3.98
N PRO A 2 1.88 1.85 -3.59
CA PRO A 2 3.04 2.48 -4.21
C PRO A 2 3.21 1.99 -5.65
N TYR A 3 3.80 2.84 -6.51
CA TYR A 3 4.19 2.42 -7.85
C TYR A 3 5.71 2.22 -7.87
N GLY A 4 6.11 1.02 -8.25
CA GLY A 4 7.48 0.52 -8.30
C GLY A 4 7.74 -0.61 -7.30
N GLU A 5 8.29 -1.71 -7.79
CA GLU A 5 8.52 -2.95 -7.04
C GLU A 5 9.40 -2.77 -5.80
N SER A 6 10.35 -1.85 -5.85
CA SER A 6 11.22 -1.52 -4.70
C SER A 6 10.47 -0.97 -3.48
N LEU A 7 9.19 -0.61 -3.65
CA LEU A 7 8.31 -0.14 -2.57
C LEU A 7 7.30 -1.20 -2.11
N HIS A 8 7.36 -2.42 -2.63
CA HIS A 8 6.43 -3.50 -2.28
C HIS A 8 6.37 -3.72 -0.76
N SER A 9 7.52 -3.95 -0.15
CA SER A 9 7.60 -4.18 1.31
C SER A 9 7.11 -3.00 2.16
N LEU A 10 7.07 -1.78 1.61
CA LEU A 10 6.47 -0.64 2.30
C LEU A 10 4.95 -0.80 2.44
N SER A 11 4.29 -1.37 1.42
CA SER A 11 2.85 -1.63 1.51
C SER A 11 2.53 -2.72 2.52
N ASP A 12 3.33 -3.78 2.60
CA ASP A 12 3.17 -4.85 3.60
C ASP A 12 3.43 -4.34 5.01
N TRP A 13 4.47 -3.54 5.19
CA TRP A 13 4.75 -2.89 6.46
C TRP A 13 3.58 -2.00 6.92
N TYR A 14 2.97 -1.24 6.02
CA TYR A 14 1.82 -0.41 6.36
C TYR A 14 0.59 -1.24 6.77
N VAL A 15 0.38 -2.39 6.13
CA VAL A 15 -0.67 -3.36 6.53
C VAL A 15 -0.45 -3.80 7.97
N GLN A 16 0.78 -4.17 8.33
CA GLN A 16 1.11 -4.56 9.69
C GLN A 16 0.87 -3.39 10.67
N LEU A 17 1.43 -2.22 10.38
CA LEU A 17 1.27 -1.03 11.23
C LEU A 17 -0.21 -0.73 11.51
N LEU A 18 -1.04 -0.69 10.49
CA LEU A 18 -2.45 -0.32 10.61
C LEU A 18 -3.23 -1.39 11.37
N SER A 19 -3.04 -2.67 11.02
CA SER A 19 -3.79 -3.78 11.61
C SER A 19 -3.47 -3.98 13.08
N GLU A 20 -2.19 -3.98 13.44
CA GLU A 20 -1.75 -4.19 14.82
C GLU A 20 -2.06 -3.01 15.74
N SER A 21 -2.04 -1.79 15.21
CA SER A 21 -2.27 -0.60 16.02
C SER A 21 -3.75 -0.26 16.18
N LEU A 22 -4.59 -0.49 15.16
CA LEU A 22 -5.96 0.01 15.13
C LEU A 22 -7.04 -1.09 15.15
N GLY A 23 -6.70 -2.34 14.81
CA GLY A 23 -7.67 -3.46 14.79
C GLY A 23 -8.04 -3.93 16.19
N LYS A 24 -8.80 -3.14 16.94
CA LYS A 24 -9.07 -3.34 18.38
C LYS A 24 -10.47 -2.93 18.79
N MET A 25 -10.82 -3.24 20.04
CA MET A 25 -12.01 -2.68 20.69
C MET A 25 -11.70 -1.24 21.14
N SER A 26 -12.59 -0.32 20.81
CA SER A 26 -12.52 1.06 21.30
C SER A 26 -12.91 1.15 22.78
N ASN A 27 -12.67 2.29 23.40
CA ASN A 27 -13.08 2.59 24.77
C ASN A 27 -14.63 2.61 24.93
N THR A 28 -15.39 2.68 23.83
CA THR A 28 -16.84 2.55 23.80
C THR A 28 -17.33 1.11 23.60
N CYS A 29 -16.43 0.12 23.68
CA CYS A 29 -16.70 -1.31 23.46
C CYS A 29 -17.21 -1.64 22.04
N LEU A 30 -16.87 -0.83 21.05
CA LEU A 30 -17.15 -1.14 19.64
C LEU A 30 -15.87 -1.58 18.94
N PRO A 31 -15.94 -2.62 18.08
CA PRO A 31 -14.78 -3.02 17.27
C PRO A 31 -14.42 -1.88 16.31
N TYR A 32 -13.13 -1.55 16.27
CA TYR A 32 -12.56 -0.56 15.39
C TYR A 32 -11.48 -1.20 14.52
N GLY A 33 -11.15 -0.55 13.44
CA GLY A 33 -10.11 -0.96 12.50
C GLY A 33 -10.62 -1.02 11.08
N ARG A 34 -9.70 -0.84 10.18
CA ARG A 34 -9.90 -0.98 8.73
C ARG A 34 -9.18 -2.24 8.27
N THR A 35 -9.60 -2.80 7.14
CA THR A 35 -8.88 -3.90 6.48
C THR A 35 -7.93 -3.30 5.46
N PRO A 36 -6.63 -3.16 5.77
CA PRO A 36 -5.67 -2.71 4.79
C PRO A 36 -5.40 -3.81 3.77
N VAL A 37 -5.29 -3.44 2.50
CA VAL A 37 -4.95 -4.34 1.40
C VAL A 37 -3.63 -3.88 0.81
N PRO A 38 -2.56 -4.69 0.86
CA PRO A 38 -1.31 -4.34 0.23
C PRO A 38 -1.49 -4.39 -1.29
N ALA A 39 -0.84 -3.49 -1.99
CA ALA A 39 -0.87 -3.44 -3.43
C ALA A 39 0.34 -2.69 -3.96
N VAL A 40 0.86 -3.09 -5.13
CA VAL A 40 1.93 -2.40 -5.84
C VAL A 40 1.56 -2.17 -7.31
N GLY A 41 1.65 -0.94 -7.78
CA GLY A 41 1.52 -0.64 -9.21
C GLY A 41 2.83 -0.96 -9.95
N THR A 42 2.72 -1.44 -11.18
CA THR A 42 1.51 -1.59 -11.99
C THR A 42 0.80 -2.95 -11.84
N MET A 43 1.43 -3.94 -11.20
CA MET A 43 0.91 -5.31 -11.13
C MET A 43 -0.50 -5.37 -10.52
N ASP A 44 -0.65 -4.83 -9.32
CA ASP A 44 -1.95 -4.86 -8.63
C ASP A 44 -2.95 -3.85 -9.18
N MET A 45 -2.53 -2.87 -9.95
CA MET A 45 -3.44 -2.04 -10.71
C MET A 45 -4.29 -2.92 -11.64
N HIS A 46 -3.67 -3.81 -12.40
CA HIS A 46 -4.41 -4.72 -13.28
C HIS A 46 -5.31 -5.71 -12.52
N ALA A 47 -4.88 -6.14 -11.34
CA ALA A 47 -5.66 -7.09 -10.54
C ALA A 47 -6.85 -6.44 -9.81
N GLN A 48 -6.76 -5.16 -9.42
CA GLN A 48 -7.69 -4.52 -8.48
C GLN A 48 -8.44 -3.32 -9.03
N VAL A 49 -8.04 -2.74 -10.18
CA VAL A 49 -8.63 -1.49 -10.67
C VAL A 49 -10.13 -1.59 -10.93
N GLN A 50 -10.61 -2.73 -11.43
CA GLN A 50 -12.05 -2.94 -11.66
C GLN A 50 -12.85 -2.81 -10.36
N GLU A 51 -12.38 -3.42 -9.27
CA GLU A 51 -13.01 -3.34 -7.95
C GLU A 51 -12.88 -1.93 -7.34
N HIS A 52 -11.78 -1.23 -7.60
CA HIS A 52 -11.62 0.15 -7.15
C HIS A 52 -12.57 1.09 -7.89
N GLN A 53 -12.77 0.88 -9.20
CA GLN A 53 -13.54 1.76 -10.06
C GLN A 53 -15.05 1.56 -9.91
N GLU A 54 -15.52 0.31 -9.91
CA GLU A 54 -16.96 -0.01 -9.94
C GLU A 54 -17.46 -0.74 -8.69
N GLY A 55 -16.57 -1.28 -7.87
CA GLY A 55 -16.94 -1.97 -6.65
C GLY A 55 -17.53 -1.04 -5.58
N ARG A 56 -17.78 -1.59 -4.39
CA ARG A 56 -18.36 -0.83 -3.27
C ARG A 56 -17.52 0.39 -2.90
N LEU A 57 -18.17 1.53 -2.64
CA LEU A 57 -17.52 2.76 -2.18
C LEU A 57 -17.16 2.67 -0.68
N ASN A 58 -16.28 1.77 -0.34
CA ASN A 58 -15.80 1.50 1.02
C ASN A 58 -14.28 1.45 1.12
N LYS A 59 -13.59 1.98 0.13
CA LYS A 59 -12.13 1.94 0.00
C LYS A 59 -11.57 3.34 -0.20
N VAL A 60 -10.36 3.55 0.28
CA VAL A 60 -9.52 4.69 -0.08
C VAL A 60 -8.25 4.13 -0.68
N VAL A 61 -7.92 4.52 -1.91
CA VAL A 61 -6.66 4.12 -2.54
C VAL A 61 -5.61 5.16 -2.24
N GLN A 62 -4.59 4.78 -1.48
CA GLN A 62 -3.46 5.63 -1.17
C GLN A 62 -2.31 5.31 -2.10
N PHE A 63 -2.03 6.21 -3.04
CA PHE A 63 -0.89 6.12 -3.95
C PHE A 63 0.39 6.66 -3.30
N ILE A 64 1.53 6.04 -3.63
CA ILE A 64 2.85 6.61 -3.35
C ILE A 64 3.56 6.78 -4.68
N LYS A 65 3.91 8.03 -5.00
CA LYS A 65 4.56 8.43 -6.25
C LYS A 65 5.99 8.89 -5.98
N VAL A 66 6.94 8.28 -6.69
CA VAL A 66 8.31 8.79 -6.77
C VAL A 66 8.41 9.66 -8.03
N ARG A 67 8.73 10.94 -7.88
CA ARG A 67 8.75 11.88 -9.00
C ARG A 67 9.93 11.64 -9.93
N ASP A 68 11.09 11.37 -9.36
CA ASP A 68 12.33 11.16 -10.09
C ASP A 68 12.98 9.84 -9.66
N TRP A 69 12.95 8.87 -10.55
CA TRP A 69 13.60 7.57 -10.40
C TRP A 69 15.06 7.69 -10.86
N LYS A 70 15.98 7.15 -10.08
CA LYS A 70 17.42 7.17 -10.42
C LYS A 70 17.76 6.16 -11.54
N THR A 71 16.93 6.09 -12.56
CA THR A 71 17.13 5.21 -13.71
C THR A 71 16.81 5.97 -14.99
N SER A 72 17.62 5.72 -16.01
CA SER A 72 17.45 6.29 -17.36
C SER A 72 17.10 5.21 -18.39
N LEU A 73 16.57 4.06 -17.95
CA LEU A 73 16.16 3.00 -18.87
C LEU A 73 15.00 3.50 -19.73
N VAL A 74 15.19 3.39 -21.04
CA VAL A 74 14.22 3.78 -22.06
C VAL A 74 13.75 2.51 -22.77
N VAL A 75 12.46 2.44 -23.10
CA VAL A 75 11.93 1.33 -23.92
C VAL A 75 12.48 1.46 -25.32
N PRO A 76 13.22 0.46 -25.84
CA PRO A 76 13.73 0.55 -27.21
C PRO A 76 12.61 0.43 -28.23
N ASN A 77 12.62 1.28 -29.25
CA ASN A 77 11.67 1.22 -30.37
C ASN A 77 12.30 0.47 -31.55
N LEU A 78 12.39 -0.87 -31.44
CA LEU A 78 13.11 -1.71 -32.42
C LEU A 78 12.19 -2.35 -33.46
N TYR A 79 10.93 -2.61 -33.13
CA TYR A 79 10.00 -3.41 -33.93
C TYR A 79 8.62 -2.77 -34.07
N SER A 80 8.58 -1.45 -34.20
CA SER A 80 7.35 -0.64 -34.23
C SER A 80 6.28 -1.16 -35.20
N GLU A 81 6.70 -1.72 -36.34
CA GLU A 81 5.77 -2.26 -37.34
C GLU A 81 5.12 -3.61 -36.92
N TYR A 82 5.66 -4.30 -35.91
CA TYR A 82 5.26 -5.67 -35.55
C TYR A 82 4.63 -5.78 -34.17
N ASP A 83 5.13 -5.06 -33.18
CA ASP A 83 4.79 -5.29 -31.76
C ASP A 83 3.73 -4.34 -31.19
N LYS A 84 3.34 -3.30 -31.94
CA LYS A 84 2.39 -2.26 -31.52
C LYS A 84 2.80 -1.51 -30.23
N LEU A 85 4.07 -1.52 -29.90
CA LEU A 85 4.64 -0.82 -28.73
C LEU A 85 5.07 0.61 -29.04
N ASP A 86 4.71 1.16 -30.20
CA ASP A 86 5.05 2.51 -30.64
C ASP A 86 4.61 3.58 -29.62
N ALA A 87 3.50 3.33 -28.94
CA ALA A 87 2.96 4.27 -27.95
C ALA A 87 3.87 4.45 -26.73
N ILE A 88 4.80 3.53 -26.47
CA ILE A 88 5.72 3.56 -25.34
C ILE A 88 7.19 3.54 -25.78
N GLY A 89 7.47 3.38 -27.08
CA GLY A 89 8.82 3.43 -27.62
C GLY A 89 9.51 4.76 -27.33
N ASP A 90 10.81 4.72 -27.07
CA ASP A 90 11.66 5.87 -26.75
C ASP A 90 11.27 6.66 -25.47
N ILE A 91 10.35 6.12 -24.66
CA ILE A 91 9.91 6.72 -23.40
C ILE A 91 10.68 6.07 -22.22
N PRO A 92 11.15 6.85 -21.25
CA PRO A 92 11.72 6.32 -20.02
C PRO A 92 10.70 5.45 -19.25
N ILE A 93 11.13 4.28 -18.78
CA ILE A 93 10.26 3.36 -18.01
C ILE A 93 9.67 4.06 -16.77
N SER A 94 10.43 4.93 -16.13
CA SER A 94 9.97 5.75 -15.00
C SER A 94 8.78 6.64 -15.36
N ASP A 95 8.77 7.21 -16.58
CA ASP A 95 7.71 8.09 -17.02
C ASP A 95 6.46 7.30 -17.38
N ILE A 96 6.62 6.11 -17.98
CA ILE A 96 5.51 5.18 -18.21
C ILE A 96 4.88 4.77 -16.89
N LEU A 97 5.69 4.42 -15.89
CA LEU A 97 5.23 4.04 -14.55
C LEU A 97 4.45 5.19 -13.87
N ASN A 98 4.99 6.40 -13.91
CA ASN A 98 4.35 7.58 -13.34
C ASN A 98 3.06 7.95 -14.09
N SER A 99 3.04 7.80 -15.42
CA SER A 99 1.83 8.03 -16.23
C SER A 99 0.72 7.03 -15.91
N ALA A 100 1.06 5.76 -15.69
CA ALA A 100 0.09 4.75 -15.28
C ALA A 100 -0.51 5.06 -13.90
N LEU A 101 0.30 5.54 -12.93
CA LEU A 101 -0.20 6.02 -11.65
C LEU A 101 -1.16 7.19 -11.82
N ASP A 102 -0.75 8.21 -12.58
CA ASP A 102 -1.54 9.43 -12.75
C ASP A 102 -2.87 9.12 -13.45
N ALA A 103 -2.88 8.24 -14.46
CA ALA A 103 -4.09 7.82 -15.14
C ALA A 103 -5.05 7.05 -14.20
N ASN A 104 -4.53 6.12 -13.39
CA ASN A 104 -5.35 5.39 -12.42
C ASN A 104 -5.95 6.34 -11.37
N ARG A 105 -5.15 7.24 -10.81
CA ARG A 105 -5.59 8.26 -9.86
C ARG A 105 -6.67 9.17 -10.45
N GLU A 106 -6.48 9.62 -11.69
CA GLU A 106 -7.43 10.50 -12.38
C GLU A 106 -8.75 9.77 -12.66
N ALA A 107 -8.71 8.53 -13.14
CA ALA A 107 -9.89 7.71 -13.37
C ALA A 107 -10.73 7.55 -12.08
N LEU A 108 -10.08 7.23 -10.96
CA LEU A 108 -10.76 7.16 -9.65
C LEU A 108 -11.38 8.49 -9.26
N SER A 109 -10.71 9.61 -9.53
CA SER A 109 -11.23 10.96 -9.21
C SER A 109 -12.43 11.34 -10.06
N ILE A 110 -12.44 11.00 -11.35
CA ILE A 110 -13.57 11.22 -12.26
C ILE A 110 -14.84 10.53 -11.74
N ASP A 111 -14.71 9.30 -11.23
CA ASP A 111 -15.82 8.52 -10.70
C ASP A 111 -16.08 8.74 -9.20
N ASN A 112 -15.53 9.81 -8.63
CA ASN A 112 -15.67 10.18 -7.21
C ASN A 112 -15.24 9.06 -6.25
N ARG A 113 -14.23 8.27 -6.61
CA ARG A 113 -13.63 7.25 -5.76
C ARG A 113 -12.58 7.89 -4.85
N PHE A 114 -12.63 7.56 -3.57
CA PHE A 114 -11.70 8.12 -2.59
C PHE A 114 -10.28 7.68 -2.88
N ASN A 115 -9.42 8.64 -3.14
CA ASN A 115 -8.01 8.40 -3.32
C ASN A 115 -7.17 9.56 -2.80
N MET A 116 -5.90 9.29 -2.53
CA MET A 116 -4.90 10.28 -2.14
C MET A 116 -3.53 9.88 -2.66
N THR A 117 -2.64 10.85 -2.83
CA THR A 117 -1.27 10.60 -3.30
C THR A 117 -0.25 11.23 -2.36
N ILE A 118 0.69 10.41 -1.90
CA ILE A 118 1.91 10.86 -1.24
C ILE A 118 3.00 10.89 -2.31
N SER A 119 3.61 12.05 -2.51
CA SER A 119 4.64 12.22 -3.53
C SER A 119 5.97 12.55 -2.89
N VAL A 120 7.00 11.77 -3.22
CA VAL A 120 8.39 12.02 -2.81
C VAL A 120 9.25 12.44 -3.99
N PRO A 121 10.27 13.30 -3.77
CA PRO A 121 11.16 13.74 -4.87
C PRO A 121 11.90 12.57 -5.52
N THR A 122 12.53 11.73 -4.70
CA THR A 122 13.34 10.58 -5.14
C THR A 122 13.19 9.45 -4.13
N LEU A 123 13.45 8.22 -4.54
CA LEU A 123 13.50 7.08 -3.62
C LEU A 123 14.89 6.97 -2.99
N ASN A 124 14.95 7.21 -1.68
CA ASN A 124 16.15 7.04 -0.85
C ASN A 124 15.75 6.76 0.61
N ALA A 125 16.72 6.42 1.45
CA ALA A 125 16.46 6.09 2.85
C ALA A 125 15.82 7.25 3.64
N PHE A 126 16.17 8.50 3.33
CA PHE A 126 15.59 9.66 4.00
C PHE A 126 14.08 9.79 3.70
N HIS A 127 13.69 9.82 2.42
CA HIS A 127 12.28 9.94 2.04
C HIS A 127 11.45 8.72 2.42
N LEU A 128 12.06 7.52 2.42
CA LEU A 128 11.40 6.33 2.95
C LEU A 128 11.12 6.49 4.45
N GLY A 129 12.10 6.97 5.21
CA GLY A 129 11.94 7.27 6.64
C GLY A 129 10.85 8.33 6.90
N GLU A 130 10.75 9.38 6.08
CA GLU A 130 9.69 10.40 6.18
C GLU A 130 8.30 9.77 5.98
N ILE A 131 8.13 8.91 4.96
CA ILE A 131 6.85 8.22 4.73
C ILE A 131 6.49 7.34 5.94
N MET A 132 7.43 6.54 6.42
CA MET A 132 7.19 5.64 7.55
C MET A 132 6.85 6.43 8.82
N PHE A 133 7.60 7.48 9.12
CA PHE A 133 7.37 8.33 10.28
C PHE A 133 6.00 9.02 10.22
N MET A 134 5.63 9.55 9.06
CA MET A 134 4.32 10.16 8.83
C MET A 134 3.18 9.14 9.09
N HIS A 135 3.32 7.91 8.60
CA HIS A 135 2.31 6.87 8.82
C HIS A 135 2.20 6.45 10.30
N CYS A 136 3.33 6.37 11.02
CA CYS A 136 3.31 6.10 12.46
C CYS A 136 2.52 7.19 13.21
N TRP A 137 2.77 8.46 12.90
CA TRP A 137 2.02 9.56 13.50
C TRP A 137 0.54 9.56 13.11
N ALA A 138 0.23 9.28 11.84
CA ALA A 138 -1.16 9.21 11.38
C ALA A 138 -1.94 8.12 12.14
N VAL A 139 -1.35 6.94 12.31
CA VAL A 139 -1.94 5.84 13.07
C VAL A 139 -2.09 6.20 14.55
N TYR A 140 -1.10 6.86 15.13
CA TYR A 140 -1.19 7.33 16.52
C TYR A 140 -2.32 8.34 16.72
N PHE A 141 -2.45 9.35 15.87
CA PHE A 141 -3.56 10.32 15.97
C PHE A 141 -4.91 9.65 15.72
N GLU A 142 -4.99 8.73 14.76
CA GLU A 142 -6.21 7.97 14.51
C GLU A 142 -6.61 7.14 15.74
N SER A 143 -5.65 6.54 16.45
CA SER A 143 -5.93 5.77 17.66
C SER A 143 -6.54 6.64 18.77
N ILE A 144 -6.05 7.85 18.93
CA ILE A 144 -6.63 8.82 19.89
C ILE A 144 -8.07 9.17 19.52
N LEU A 145 -8.33 9.46 18.25
CA LEU A 145 -9.66 9.82 17.76
C LEU A 145 -10.65 8.65 17.87
N ALA A 146 -10.16 7.42 17.66
CA ALA A 146 -10.98 6.21 17.75
C ALA A 146 -11.16 5.68 19.19
N GLY A 147 -10.38 6.19 20.14
CA GLY A 147 -10.38 5.70 21.51
C GLY A 147 -9.85 4.28 21.64
N VAL A 148 -8.79 3.94 20.89
CA VAL A 148 -8.07 2.66 20.98
C VAL A 148 -6.62 2.89 21.44
N ASP A 149 -6.02 1.91 22.11
CA ASP A 149 -4.59 1.94 22.44
C ASP A 149 -3.78 1.37 21.26
N ALA A 150 -2.98 2.23 20.60
CA ALA A 150 -2.15 1.81 19.47
C ALA A 150 -0.97 0.91 19.88
N PHE A 151 -0.60 0.86 21.16
CA PHE A 151 0.64 0.26 21.64
C PHE A 151 0.49 -1.11 22.29
N ASP A 152 -0.74 -1.59 22.51
CA ASP A 152 -1.00 -2.94 23.00
C ASP A 152 -1.40 -3.90 21.86
N GLN A 153 -1.49 -5.19 22.12
CA GLN A 153 -1.89 -6.21 21.15
C GLN A 153 -2.67 -7.35 21.82
N PRO A 154 -3.84 -7.08 22.43
CA PRO A 154 -4.57 -8.09 23.19
C PRO A 154 -5.03 -9.29 22.35
N GLY A 155 -5.34 -9.08 21.07
CA GLY A 155 -5.76 -10.14 20.15
C GLY A 155 -4.69 -11.21 19.90
N VAL A 156 -3.41 -10.82 19.89
CA VAL A 156 -2.29 -11.73 19.64
C VAL A 156 -2.04 -12.67 20.82
N GLU A 157 -2.41 -12.29 22.03
CA GLU A 157 -2.20 -13.10 23.24
C GLU A 157 -3.01 -14.40 23.22
N VAL A 158 -4.14 -14.46 22.55
CA VAL A 158 -4.92 -15.70 22.36
C VAL A 158 -4.10 -16.73 21.57
N TYR A 159 -3.52 -16.33 20.46
CA TYR A 159 -2.66 -17.19 19.64
C TYR A 159 -1.42 -17.65 20.40
N LYS A 160 -0.73 -16.74 21.08
CA LYS A 160 0.49 -17.07 21.86
C LYS A 160 0.23 -18.11 22.94
N ARG A 161 -0.91 -18.05 23.64
CA ARG A 161 -1.30 -19.05 24.64
C ARG A 161 -1.56 -20.44 24.06
N LEU A 162 -2.00 -20.53 22.81
CA LEU A 162 -2.32 -21.78 22.17
C LEU A 162 -1.14 -22.47 21.50
N ILE A 163 -0.12 -21.73 21.05
CA ILE A 163 0.99 -22.33 20.30
C ILE A 163 1.93 -23.15 21.21
N GLY A 164 2.19 -22.68 22.44
CA GLY A 164 3.09 -23.36 23.37
C GLY A 164 2.72 -24.82 23.64
N PRO A 165 1.48 -25.13 24.08
CA PRO A 165 1.02 -26.52 24.28
C PRO A 165 1.09 -27.36 23.01
N LYS A 166 0.79 -26.80 21.82
CA LYS A 166 0.87 -27.52 20.54
C LYS A 166 2.30 -27.95 20.23
N LEU A 167 3.27 -27.05 20.41
CA LEU A 167 4.68 -27.37 20.20
C LEU A 167 5.21 -28.41 21.20
N GLN A 168 4.75 -28.35 22.47
CA GLN A 168 5.13 -29.35 23.48
C GLN A 168 4.58 -30.74 23.15
N ALA A 169 3.37 -30.84 22.60
CA ALA A 169 2.79 -32.12 22.18
C ALA A 169 3.60 -32.77 21.05
N MET A 170 4.16 -31.98 20.12
CA MET A 170 5.00 -32.49 19.00
C MET A 170 6.34 -33.04 19.48
N LYS A 171 6.91 -32.52 20.60
CA LYS A 171 8.17 -33.00 21.15
C LYS A 171 8.06 -34.32 21.92
N LYS A 172 6.83 -34.77 22.22
CA LYS A 172 6.57 -36.02 22.97
C LYS A 172 6.27 -37.21 22.03
N GLN A 173 6.22 -36.99 20.75
CA GLN A 173 6.18 -38.01 19.68
C GLN A 173 7.61 -38.29 19.17
#